data_80e58f99495f7ca8732151b50dbe6d13
#
_entry.id   80e58f99495f7ca8732151b50dbe6d13
#
_cell.length_a   1.000
_cell.length_b   1.000
_cell.length_c   1.000
_cell.angle_alpha   90.00
_cell.angle_beta   90.00
_cell.angle_gamma   90.00
#
_symmetry.space_group_name_H-M   'P 1'
#
loop_
_entity.id
_entity.type
_entity.pdbx_description
1 polymer ?
#
loop_
_entity_poly.entity_id
_entity_poly.type
_entity_poly.pdbx_seq_one_letter_code
_entity_poly.pdbx_strand_id
1 'polypeptide(L)'
;MKVVAPMAGICDSEFLLRLVPYGFDVLTLGGYNVDEATILAGEEIIKRGRKEFNYPLDTVFSQIELEANNIKSACDALVSCNLRCVNPDSVVRVSMIESVDIVEINCHCRQEELLSLGCGQNMMLRPDLEDYISYVVDNSNSKVSVKIRANVEGVDTLSIAGLVDDCGADYLHVDAMKPNAGADLDLINDISNCTDIFLIGNNNIKSIDDCYNMLDAGADGFSIARACANGILNFDLNEL
;
A
#
# COMPACT_ATOMS: atom_id res chain seq x y z
N MET A 1 5.93 12.01 6.22
CA MET A 1 4.92 11.87 5.15
C MET A 1 3.63 11.27 5.71
N LYS A 2 2.48 11.82 5.37
CA LYS A 2 1.15 11.46 5.90
C LYS A 2 0.33 10.80 4.78
N VAL A 3 -0.01 9.52 4.92
CA VAL A 3 -0.56 8.68 3.83
C VAL A 3 -1.95 8.18 4.17
N VAL A 4 -2.90 8.26 3.24
CA VAL A 4 -4.12 7.43 3.31
C VAL A 4 -3.75 6.03 2.87
N ALA A 5 -3.85 5.06 3.79
CA ALA A 5 -3.55 3.66 3.48
C ALA A 5 -4.60 3.06 2.52
N PRO A 6 -4.22 2.16 1.61
CA PRO A 6 -5.15 1.55 0.67
C PRO A 6 -6.20 0.67 1.38
N MET A 7 -7.46 0.85 1.00
CA MET A 7 -8.59 0.04 1.46
C MET A 7 -9.39 -0.42 0.24
N ALA A 8 -9.20 -1.69 -0.14
CA ALA A 8 -9.84 -2.28 -1.31
C ALA A 8 -11.38 -2.16 -1.25
N GLY A 9 -11.99 -1.70 -2.34
CA GLY A 9 -13.42 -1.43 -2.44
C GLY A 9 -13.91 -0.17 -1.71
N ILE A 10 -12.97 0.70 -1.22
CA ILE A 10 -13.26 1.95 -0.51
C ILE A 10 -12.48 3.13 -1.11
N CYS A 11 -11.16 2.99 -1.29
CA CYS A 11 -10.28 4.07 -1.73
C CYS A 11 -10.36 4.29 -3.25
N ASP A 12 -11.46 4.85 -3.73
CA ASP A 12 -11.61 5.51 -5.03
C ASP A 12 -11.33 7.02 -4.88
N SER A 13 -11.32 7.75 -5.98
CA SER A 13 -11.07 9.20 -5.98
C SER A 13 -12.14 9.98 -5.21
N GLU A 14 -13.41 9.59 -5.31
CA GLU A 14 -14.51 10.25 -4.59
C GLU A 14 -14.33 10.15 -3.08
N PHE A 15 -13.95 8.97 -2.58
CA PHE A 15 -13.65 8.76 -1.17
C PHE A 15 -12.41 9.54 -0.73
N LEU A 16 -11.32 9.45 -1.48
CA LEU A 16 -10.03 10.04 -1.13
C LEU A 16 -10.10 11.58 -1.10
N LEU A 17 -10.84 12.20 -2.02
CA LEU A 17 -11.02 13.65 -2.06
C LEU A 17 -11.73 14.21 -0.80
N ARG A 18 -12.53 13.41 -0.11
CA ARG A 18 -13.12 13.80 1.19
C ARG A 18 -12.06 13.93 2.29
N LEU A 19 -10.91 13.29 2.12
CA LEU A 19 -9.82 13.29 3.12
C LEU A 19 -8.78 14.39 2.88
N VAL A 20 -8.78 15.06 1.72
CA VAL A 20 -7.85 16.17 1.40
C VAL A 20 -7.80 17.26 2.47
N PRO A 21 -8.94 17.72 3.05
CA PRO A 21 -8.91 18.80 4.05
C PRO A 21 -8.14 18.44 5.34
N TYR A 22 -7.89 17.17 5.60
CA TYR A 22 -7.21 16.71 6.82
C TYR A 22 -5.68 16.74 6.74
N GLY A 23 -5.08 17.12 5.60
CA GLY A 23 -3.64 17.34 5.46
C GLY A 23 -2.82 16.09 5.13
N PHE A 24 -3.38 15.13 4.41
CA PHE A 24 -2.62 14.01 3.85
C PHE A 24 -1.74 14.46 2.68
N ASP A 25 -0.49 13.97 2.65
CA ASP A 25 0.47 14.23 1.57
C ASP A 25 0.26 13.24 0.40
N VAL A 26 -0.19 12.00 0.70
CA VAL A 26 -0.38 10.93 -0.28
C VAL A 26 -1.76 10.30 -0.14
N LEU A 27 -2.46 10.18 -1.25
CA LEU A 27 -3.75 9.52 -1.37
C LEU A 27 -3.57 8.20 -2.13
N THR A 28 -3.82 7.05 -1.45
CA THR A 28 -3.60 5.74 -2.06
C THR A 28 -4.89 5.14 -2.59
N LEU A 29 -4.99 5.05 -3.91
CA LEU A 29 -6.03 4.34 -4.64
C LEU A 29 -5.90 2.81 -4.45
N GLY A 30 -7.01 2.10 -4.46
CA GLY A 30 -7.04 0.63 -4.56
C GLY A 30 -7.16 -0.06 -3.21
N GLY A 31 -6.73 -1.38 -3.00
CA GLY A 31 -5.95 -2.21 -3.96
C GLY A 31 -6.73 -2.73 -5.18
N TYR A 32 -6.15 -2.56 -6.31
CA TYR A 32 -6.64 -3.05 -7.58
C TYR A 32 -6.05 -4.41 -7.95
N ASN A 33 -6.85 -5.26 -8.59
CA ASN A 33 -6.38 -6.46 -9.26
C ASN A 33 -6.04 -6.09 -10.71
N VAL A 34 -4.79 -6.29 -11.16
CA VAL A 34 -4.29 -5.74 -12.44
C VAL A 34 -3.74 -6.78 -13.41
N ASP A 35 -3.93 -8.06 -13.12
CA ASP A 35 -3.70 -9.17 -14.07
C ASP A 35 -4.85 -10.17 -14.04
N GLU A 36 -4.90 -11.05 -15.03
CA GLU A 36 -5.99 -12.00 -15.20
C GLU A 36 -6.18 -12.90 -13.97
N ALA A 37 -5.08 -13.38 -13.38
CA ALA A 37 -5.13 -14.27 -12.25
C ALA A 37 -5.75 -13.60 -11.01
N THR A 38 -5.34 -12.38 -10.70
CA THR A 38 -5.87 -11.63 -9.54
C THR A 38 -7.27 -11.09 -9.79
N ILE A 39 -7.65 -10.78 -11.05
CA ILE A 39 -9.02 -10.43 -11.44
C ILE A 39 -9.96 -11.60 -11.19
N LEU A 40 -9.60 -12.81 -11.61
CA LEU A 40 -10.40 -14.02 -11.34
C LEU A 40 -10.52 -14.30 -9.84
N ALA A 41 -9.43 -14.15 -9.08
CA ALA A 41 -9.46 -14.24 -7.61
C ALA A 41 -10.38 -13.16 -7.00
N GLY A 42 -10.37 -11.95 -7.55
CA GLY A 42 -11.25 -10.85 -7.14
C GLY A 42 -12.73 -11.15 -7.34
N GLU A 43 -13.11 -11.84 -8.41
CA GLU A 43 -14.49 -12.31 -8.65
C GLU A 43 -14.96 -13.25 -7.53
N GLU A 44 -14.13 -14.19 -7.10
CA GLU A 44 -14.45 -15.11 -6.01
C GLU A 44 -14.58 -14.38 -4.66
N ILE A 45 -13.71 -13.39 -4.40
CA ILE A 45 -13.80 -12.54 -3.22
C ILE A 45 -15.14 -11.76 -3.20
N ILE A 46 -15.56 -11.21 -4.35
CA ILE A 46 -16.83 -10.49 -4.51
C ILE A 46 -18.03 -11.44 -4.27
N LYS A 47 -17.99 -12.67 -4.77
CA LYS A 47 -19.04 -13.67 -4.54
C LYS A 47 -19.26 -13.97 -3.06
N ARG A 48 -18.21 -13.82 -2.22
CA ARG A 48 -18.33 -13.92 -0.76
C ARG A 48 -18.90 -12.67 -0.08
N GLY A 49 -19.27 -11.65 -0.86
CA GLY A 49 -19.91 -10.42 -0.36
C GLY A 49 -18.92 -9.30 0.01
N ARG A 50 -17.62 -9.46 -0.26
CA ARG A 50 -16.65 -8.39 -0.02
C ARG A 50 -16.61 -7.41 -1.20
N LYS A 51 -16.56 -6.12 -0.91
CA LYS A 51 -16.32 -5.09 -1.92
C LYS A 51 -14.87 -5.11 -2.37
N GLU A 52 -14.65 -5.04 -3.67
CA GLU A 52 -13.33 -4.98 -4.30
C GLU A 52 -13.36 -4.05 -5.51
N PHE A 53 -12.21 -3.47 -5.85
CA PHE A 53 -12.00 -2.84 -7.15
C PHE A 53 -11.53 -3.91 -8.14
N ASN A 54 -12.48 -4.50 -8.86
CA ASN A 54 -12.23 -5.60 -9.77
C ASN A 54 -12.85 -5.29 -11.13
N TYR A 55 -12.01 -4.78 -12.03
CA TYR A 55 -12.39 -4.41 -13.38
C TYR A 55 -11.83 -5.42 -14.37
N PRO A 56 -12.45 -5.59 -15.56
CA PRO A 56 -11.86 -6.39 -16.64
C PRO A 56 -10.46 -5.88 -17.04
N LEU A 57 -9.60 -6.79 -17.49
CA LEU A 57 -8.19 -6.48 -17.80
C LEU A 57 -8.02 -5.39 -18.88
N ASP A 58 -8.97 -5.31 -19.82
CA ASP A 58 -8.99 -4.31 -20.90
C ASP A 58 -9.37 -2.90 -20.41
N THR A 59 -9.96 -2.78 -19.23
CA THR A 59 -10.48 -1.50 -18.69
C THR A 59 -9.82 -1.07 -17.40
N VAL A 60 -9.18 -1.97 -16.63
CA VAL A 60 -8.63 -1.65 -15.30
C VAL A 60 -7.61 -0.50 -15.33
N PHE A 61 -6.76 -0.45 -16.35
CA PHE A 61 -5.72 0.60 -16.45
C PHE A 61 -6.34 1.97 -16.76
N SER A 62 -7.33 2.02 -17.67
CA SER A 62 -8.05 3.27 -17.94
C SER A 62 -8.91 3.73 -16.76
N GLN A 63 -9.42 2.80 -15.95
CA GLN A 63 -10.11 3.15 -14.71
C GLN A 63 -9.15 3.73 -13.68
N ILE A 64 -7.95 3.14 -13.49
CA ILE A 64 -6.92 3.68 -12.59
C ILE A 64 -6.51 5.09 -13.05
N GLU A 65 -6.29 5.29 -14.35
CA GLU A 65 -5.95 6.59 -14.91
C GLU A 65 -7.06 7.63 -14.67
N LEU A 66 -8.32 7.26 -14.83
CA LEU A 66 -9.45 8.13 -14.54
C LEU A 66 -9.48 8.56 -13.07
N GLU A 67 -9.34 7.60 -12.15
CA GLU A 67 -9.33 7.85 -10.70
C GLU A 67 -8.14 8.75 -10.29
N ALA A 68 -6.95 8.48 -10.82
CA ALA A 68 -5.77 9.28 -10.55
C ALA A 68 -5.90 10.72 -11.09
N ASN A 69 -6.41 10.88 -12.31
CA ASN A 69 -6.67 12.19 -12.91
C ASN A 69 -7.71 13.00 -12.12
N ASN A 70 -8.75 12.35 -11.58
CA ASN A 70 -9.73 13.02 -10.73
C ASN A 70 -9.07 13.64 -9.48
N ILE A 71 -8.14 12.92 -8.83
CA ILE A 71 -7.40 13.44 -7.67
C ILE A 71 -6.49 14.58 -8.09
N LYS A 72 -5.66 14.40 -9.13
CA LYS A 72 -4.72 15.43 -9.61
C LYS A 72 -5.40 16.72 -10.06
N SER A 73 -6.62 16.62 -10.58
CA SER A 73 -7.42 17.77 -10.99
C SER A 73 -7.97 18.57 -9.80
N ALA A 74 -8.05 17.97 -8.61
CA ALA A 74 -8.70 18.54 -7.44
C ALA A 74 -7.74 18.99 -6.33
N CYS A 75 -6.52 18.42 -6.26
CA CYS A 75 -5.53 18.76 -5.24
C CYS A 75 -4.10 18.41 -5.67
N ASP A 76 -3.12 18.93 -4.92
CA ASP A 76 -1.68 18.73 -5.16
C ASP A 76 -1.11 17.47 -4.45
N ALA A 77 -1.94 16.65 -3.79
CA ALA A 77 -1.48 15.45 -3.12
C ALA A 77 -0.86 14.46 -4.12
N LEU A 78 0.14 13.69 -3.65
CA LEU A 78 0.67 12.59 -4.42
C LEU A 78 -0.37 11.47 -4.53
N VAL A 79 -0.45 10.84 -5.70
CA VAL A 79 -1.32 9.70 -5.97
C VAL A 79 -0.50 8.42 -5.92
N SER A 80 -0.80 7.58 -4.94
CA SER A 80 -0.28 6.21 -4.87
C SER A 80 -1.34 5.23 -5.37
N CYS A 81 -0.92 4.13 -6.01
CA CYS A 81 -1.81 3.07 -6.47
C CYS A 81 -1.36 1.72 -5.94
N ASN A 82 -2.15 1.12 -5.04
CA ASN A 82 -1.87 -0.19 -4.44
C ASN A 82 -2.37 -1.31 -5.36
N LEU A 83 -1.46 -2.21 -5.75
CA LEU A 83 -1.65 -3.17 -6.83
C LEU A 83 -1.44 -4.61 -6.36
N ARG A 84 -2.37 -5.48 -6.73
CA ARG A 84 -2.31 -6.93 -6.54
C ARG A 84 -2.15 -7.58 -7.91
N CYS A 85 -1.04 -8.26 -8.11
CA CYS A 85 -0.75 -8.99 -9.34
C CYS A 85 0.32 -10.06 -9.12
N VAL A 86 0.29 -11.09 -9.95
CA VAL A 86 1.30 -12.14 -10.00
C VAL A 86 2.46 -11.70 -10.89
N ASN A 87 2.15 -11.00 -11.99
CA ASN A 87 3.12 -10.58 -13.00
C ASN A 87 3.59 -9.12 -12.74
N PRO A 88 4.91 -8.86 -12.56
CA PRO A 88 5.45 -7.52 -12.34
C PRO A 88 5.17 -6.54 -13.51
N ASP A 89 5.02 -7.02 -14.76
CA ASP A 89 4.70 -6.17 -15.91
C ASP A 89 3.44 -5.33 -15.71
N SER A 90 2.47 -5.86 -14.94
CA SER A 90 1.22 -5.15 -14.65
C SER A 90 1.45 -3.96 -13.72
N VAL A 91 2.39 -4.05 -12.77
CA VAL A 91 2.81 -2.91 -11.92
C VAL A 91 3.51 -1.86 -12.77
N VAL A 92 4.48 -2.29 -13.57
CA VAL A 92 5.21 -1.42 -14.50
C VAL A 92 4.23 -0.69 -15.43
N ARG A 93 3.23 -1.38 -15.97
CA ARG A 93 2.20 -0.75 -16.82
C ARG A 93 1.43 0.36 -16.10
N VAL A 94 1.09 0.19 -14.82
CA VAL A 94 0.43 1.25 -14.03
C VAL A 94 1.38 2.42 -13.80
N SER A 95 2.68 2.19 -13.60
CA SER A 95 3.68 3.25 -13.42
C SER A 95 3.86 4.15 -14.64
N MET A 96 3.39 3.72 -15.82
CA MET A 96 3.40 4.56 -17.05
C MET A 96 2.24 5.56 -17.11
N ILE A 97 1.29 5.51 -16.17
CA ILE A 97 0.18 6.47 -16.06
C ILE A 97 0.73 7.75 -15.40
N GLU A 98 0.77 8.85 -16.16
CA GLU A 98 1.40 10.12 -15.75
C GLU A 98 0.85 10.67 -14.41
N SER A 99 -0.43 10.44 -14.12
CA SER A 99 -1.09 10.88 -12.89
C SER A 99 -0.85 9.99 -11.68
N VAL A 100 -0.10 8.87 -11.81
CA VAL A 100 0.30 7.99 -10.72
C VAL A 100 1.74 8.29 -10.31
N ASP A 101 1.94 8.88 -9.14
CA ASP A 101 3.27 9.23 -8.62
C ASP A 101 3.98 8.04 -7.98
N ILE A 102 3.20 7.10 -7.40
CA ILE A 102 3.72 5.94 -6.64
C ILE A 102 2.94 4.69 -7.03
N VAL A 103 3.63 3.64 -7.44
CA VAL A 103 3.05 2.29 -7.52
C VAL A 103 3.39 1.53 -6.25
N GLU A 104 2.39 0.91 -5.61
CA GLU A 104 2.60 0.17 -4.38
C GLU A 104 2.32 -1.32 -4.59
N ILE A 105 3.38 -2.14 -4.48
CA ILE A 105 3.30 -3.60 -4.55
C ILE A 105 2.63 -4.12 -3.27
N ASN A 106 1.53 -4.87 -3.42
CA ASN A 106 0.78 -5.39 -2.28
C ASN A 106 1.32 -6.74 -1.78
N CYS A 107 2.22 -6.70 -0.80
CA CYS A 107 2.67 -7.86 -0.01
C CYS A 107 1.95 -7.96 1.35
N HIS A 108 0.70 -7.49 1.44
CA HIS A 108 -0.01 -7.30 2.70
C HIS A 108 -1.36 -8.02 2.79
N CYS A 109 -2.08 -8.18 1.67
CA CYS A 109 -3.46 -8.71 1.63
C CYS A 109 -3.53 -10.16 2.15
N ARG A 110 -4.66 -10.52 2.82
CA ARG A 110 -4.88 -11.82 3.46
C ARG A 110 -6.03 -12.61 2.85
N GLN A 111 -6.54 -12.23 1.67
CA GLN A 111 -7.63 -12.96 1.02
C GLN A 111 -7.08 -14.29 0.49
N GLU A 112 -7.71 -15.42 0.87
CA GLU A 112 -7.26 -16.77 0.56
C GLU A 112 -7.06 -16.98 -0.94
N GLU A 113 -7.94 -16.39 -1.77
CA GLU A 113 -7.88 -16.48 -3.22
C GLU A 113 -6.59 -15.83 -3.77
N LEU A 114 -6.17 -14.72 -3.18
CA LEU A 114 -4.92 -14.04 -3.55
C LEU A 114 -3.71 -14.78 -2.98
N LEU A 115 -3.79 -15.28 -1.75
CA LEU A 115 -2.72 -16.05 -1.13
C LEU A 115 -2.39 -17.32 -1.92
N SER A 116 -3.41 -18.00 -2.46
CA SER A 116 -3.23 -19.19 -3.29
C SER A 116 -2.47 -18.94 -4.60
N LEU A 117 -2.44 -17.69 -5.07
CA LEU A 117 -1.68 -17.23 -6.23
C LEU A 117 -0.24 -16.79 -5.88
N GLY A 118 0.16 -16.84 -4.61
CA GLY A 118 1.41 -16.24 -4.14
C GLY A 118 1.38 -14.70 -4.10
N CYS A 119 0.18 -14.10 -4.06
CA CYS A 119 -0.02 -12.66 -3.90
C CYS A 119 -0.30 -12.28 -2.44
N GLY A 120 -0.45 -10.98 -2.16
CA GLY A 120 -0.67 -10.49 -0.81
C GLY A 120 0.50 -10.86 0.11
N GLN A 121 0.21 -11.22 1.36
CA GLN A 121 1.29 -11.55 2.31
C GLN A 121 2.12 -12.78 1.90
N ASN A 122 1.57 -13.70 1.08
CA ASN A 122 2.31 -14.86 0.58
C ASN A 122 3.37 -14.46 -0.47
N MET A 123 3.32 -13.24 -1.00
CA MET A 123 4.38 -12.71 -1.87
C MET A 123 5.73 -12.67 -1.14
N MET A 124 5.73 -12.41 0.18
CA MET A 124 6.93 -12.42 1.01
C MET A 124 7.56 -13.81 1.18
N LEU A 125 6.86 -14.88 0.80
CA LEU A 125 7.35 -16.27 0.82
C LEU A 125 7.81 -16.76 -0.56
N ARG A 126 7.69 -15.94 -1.60
CA ARG A 126 8.10 -16.32 -2.96
C ARG A 126 9.63 -16.32 -3.07
N PRO A 127 10.21 -17.34 -3.70
CA PRO A 127 11.66 -17.43 -3.92
C PRO A 127 12.17 -16.39 -4.94
N ASP A 128 11.28 -15.81 -5.77
CA ASP A 128 11.55 -14.81 -6.80
C ASP A 128 11.10 -13.39 -6.37
N LEU A 129 10.91 -13.14 -5.08
CA LEU A 129 10.48 -11.82 -4.59
C LEU A 129 11.48 -10.71 -4.94
N GLU A 130 12.78 -10.99 -4.77
CA GLU A 130 13.87 -10.06 -5.12
C GLU A 130 13.84 -9.70 -6.61
N ASP A 131 13.78 -10.71 -7.49
CA ASP A 131 13.69 -10.51 -8.93
C ASP A 131 12.44 -9.72 -9.31
N TYR A 132 11.30 -10.00 -8.66
CA TYR A 132 10.05 -9.29 -8.89
C TYR A 132 10.15 -7.80 -8.53
N ILE A 133 10.66 -7.47 -7.33
CA ILE A 133 10.76 -6.07 -6.86
C ILE A 133 11.79 -5.33 -7.71
N SER A 134 12.99 -5.91 -7.91
CA SER A 134 14.04 -5.30 -8.74
C SER A 134 13.55 -5.01 -10.16
N TYR A 135 12.81 -5.96 -10.77
CA TYR A 135 12.23 -5.75 -12.09
C TYR A 135 11.26 -4.54 -12.12
N VAL A 136 10.40 -4.40 -11.10
CA VAL A 136 9.49 -3.25 -11.00
C VAL A 136 10.28 -1.96 -10.81
N VAL A 137 11.27 -1.94 -9.93
CA VAL A 137 12.12 -0.75 -9.67
C VAL A 137 12.84 -0.30 -10.94
N ASP A 138 13.47 -1.24 -11.65
CA ASP A 138 14.29 -0.94 -12.84
C ASP A 138 13.46 -0.44 -14.04
N ASN A 139 12.15 -0.78 -14.09
CA ASN A 139 11.32 -0.51 -15.26
C ASN A 139 10.18 0.48 -15.00
N SER A 140 9.97 0.94 -13.75
CA SER A 140 8.90 1.89 -13.41
C SER A 140 9.26 3.33 -13.73
N ASN A 141 8.28 4.11 -14.20
CA ASN A 141 8.40 5.57 -14.33
C ASN A 141 7.96 6.32 -13.05
N SER A 142 7.21 5.68 -12.17
CA SER A 142 6.78 6.20 -10.88
C SER A 142 7.70 5.71 -9.77
N LYS A 143 7.64 6.35 -8.59
CA LYS A 143 8.24 5.83 -7.37
C LYS A 143 7.65 4.47 -7.02
N VAL A 144 8.45 3.59 -6.40
CA VAL A 144 8.04 2.24 -6.02
C VAL A 144 7.93 2.12 -4.51
N SER A 145 6.76 1.71 -4.05
CA SER A 145 6.47 1.35 -2.66
C SER A 145 6.24 -0.16 -2.55
N VAL A 146 6.73 -0.78 -1.49
CA VAL A 146 6.38 -2.17 -1.16
C VAL A 146 5.64 -2.19 0.17
N LYS A 147 4.36 -2.61 0.13
CA LYS A 147 3.56 -2.72 1.35
C LYS A 147 3.59 -4.13 1.90
N ILE A 148 4.20 -4.30 3.07
CA ILE A 148 4.30 -5.58 3.77
C ILE A 148 3.41 -5.63 5.02
N ARG A 149 3.20 -6.85 5.53
CA ARG A 149 2.60 -7.10 6.85
C ARG A 149 3.65 -7.68 7.78
N ALA A 150 3.76 -7.10 8.95
CA ALA A 150 4.62 -7.60 10.01
C ALA A 150 4.04 -8.86 10.69
N ASN A 151 4.93 -9.62 11.33
CA ASN A 151 4.57 -10.76 12.18
C ASN A 151 3.72 -11.83 11.47
N VAL A 152 3.99 -12.06 10.18
CA VAL A 152 3.39 -13.16 9.41
C VAL A 152 4.15 -14.45 9.72
N GLU A 153 3.41 -15.52 10.00
CA GLU A 153 4.02 -16.82 10.28
C GLU A 153 4.91 -17.31 9.11
N GLY A 154 6.14 -17.72 9.44
CA GLY A 154 7.13 -18.18 8.47
C GLY A 154 7.86 -17.05 7.71
N VAL A 155 7.59 -15.77 8.02
CA VAL A 155 8.26 -14.61 7.42
C VAL A 155 9.12 -13.92 8.47
N ASP A 156 10.40 -13.74 8.18
CA ASP A 156 11.27 -12.81 8.90
C ASP A 156 11.10 -11.41 8.34
N THR A 157 10.38 -10.56 9.08
CA THR A 157 10.02 -9.21 8.65
C THR A 157 11.26 -8.34 8.43
N LEU A 158 12.32 -8.49 9.23
CA LEU A 158 13.56 -7.70 9.07
C LEU A 158 14.31 -8.12 7.81
N SER A 159 14.38 -9.43 7.52
CA SER A 159 14.98 -9.91 6.27
C SER A 159 14.23 -9.41 5.04
N ILE A 160 12.89 -9.35 5.09
CA ILE A 160 12.08 -8.78 4.00
C ILE A 160 12.32 -7.27 3.86
N ALA A 161 12.41 -6.54 4.98
CA ALA A 161 12.70 -5.10 4.94
C ALA A 161 14.06 -4.81 4.28
N GLY A 162 15.11 -5.55 4.67
CA GLY A 162 16.43 -5.45 4.05
C GLY A 162 16.41 -5.80 2.55
N LEU A 163 15.70 -6.86 2.16
CA LEU A 163 15.56 -7.23 0.75
C LEU A 163 14.90 -6.11 -0.07
N VAL A 164 13.84 -5.48 0.46
CA VAL A 164 13.15 -4.37 -0.23
C VAL A 164 14.07 -3.16 -0.41
N ASP A 165 14.87 -2.84 0.62
CA ASP A 165 15.90 -1.79 0.58
C ASP A 165 16.99 -2.10 -0.45
N ASP A 166 17.54 -3.31 -0.41
CA ASP A 166 18.58 -3.80 -1.36
C ASP A 166 18.08 -3.78 -2.82
N CYS A 167 16.79 -4.01 -3.08
CA CYS A 167 16.18 -3.88 -4.40
C CYS A 167 16.06 -2.43 -4.87
N GLY A 168 16.32 -1.43 -4.03
CA GLY A 168 16.25 -0.01 -4.37
C GLY A 168 14.84 0.56 -4.49
N ALA A 169 13.85 -0.01 -3.80
CA ALA A 169 12.52 0.57 -3.71
C ALA A 169 12.59 1.93 -2.97
N ASP A 170 11.69 2.88 -3.33
CA ASP A 170 11.68 4.21 -2.70
C ASP A 170 11.04 4.20 -1.32
N TYR A 171 10.07 3.32 -1.10
CA TYR A 171 9.29 3.27 0.16
C TYR A 171 9.06 1.83 0.62
N LEU A 172 9.23 1.61 1.92
CA LEU A 172 8.75 0.43 2.62
C LEU A 172 7.54 0.80 3.49
N HIS A 173 6.38 0.27 3.19
CA HIS A 173 5.13 0.55 3.90
C HIS A 173 4.75 -0.65 4.79
N VAL A 174 4.92 -0.52 6.10
CA VAL A 174 4.79 -1.62 7.05
C VAL A 174 3.48 -1.55 7.82
N ASP A 175 2.58 -2.52 7.61
CA ASP A 175 1.49 -2.78 8.57
C ASP A 175 2.09 -3.49 9.80
N ALA A 176 2.46 -2.72 10.80
CA ALA A 176 3.11 -3.16 12.04
C ALA A 176 2.12 -3.94 12.95
N MET A 177 1.39 -4.90 12.38
CA MET A 177 0.40 -5.68 13.10
C MET A 177 1.06 -6.57 14.14
N LYS A 178 0.59 -6.45 15.40
CA LYS A 178 0.98 -7.34 16.50
C LYS A 178 -0.29 -8.06 17.00
N PRO A 179 -0.29 -9.39 17.09
CA PRO A 179 -1.48 -10.12 17.57
C PRO A 179 -1.88 -9.64 18.98
N ASN A 180 -3.15 -9.30 19.15
CA ASN A 180 -3.74 -8.84 20.42
C ASN A 180 -3.12 -7.57 21.03
N ALA A 181 -2.37 -6.80 20.25
CA ALA A 181 -1.78 -5.52 20.63
C ALA A 181 -2.08 -4.43 19.57
N GLY A 182 -1.55 -3.23 19.78
CA GLY A 182 -1.55 -2.15 18.80
C GLY A 182 -0.50 -2.35 17.69
N ALA A 183 0.12 -1.27 17.26
CA ALA A 183 1.28 -1.34 16.38
C ALA A 183 2.50 -1.93 17.13
N ASP A 184 3.32 -2.69 16.43
CA ASP A 184 4.61 -3.18 16.90
C ASP A 184 5.67 -2.09 16.66
N LEU A 185 5.74 -1.15 17.61
CA LEU A 185 6.67 -0.02 17.50
C LEU A 185 8.13 -0.46 17.67
N ASP A 186 8.39 -1.52 18.45
CA ASP A 186 9.73 -2.10 18.58
C ASP A 186 10.23 -2.61 17.22
N LEU A 187 9.35 -3.30 16.45
CA LEU A 187 9.69 -3.76 15.10
C LEU A 187 9.91 -2.60 14.11
N ILE A 188 9.12 -1.52 14.20
CA ILE A 188 9.35 -0.31 13.40
C ILE A 188 10.74 0.28 13.70
N ASN A 189 11.12 0.35 14.99
CA ASN A 189 12.44 0.80 15.40
C ASN A 189 13.55 -0.13 14.89
N ASP A 190 13.36 -1.45 14.96
CA ASP A 190 14.34 -2.41 14.45
C ASP A 190 14.55 -2.26 12.94
N ILE A 191 13.46 -2.07 12.16
CA ILE A 191 13.54 -1.82 10.71
C ILE A 191 14.28 -0.53 10.43
N SER A 192 13.96 0.57 11.11
CA SER A 192 14.60 1.87 10.91
C SER A 192 16.09 1.87 11.24
N ASN A 193 16.53 0.96 12.11
CA ASN A 193 17.95 0.80 12.46
C ASN A 193 18.73 -0.11 11.50
N CYS A 194 18.06 -0.90 10.66
CA CYS A 194 18.71 -1.87 9.77
C CYS A 194 18.52 -1.58 8.28
N THR A 195 17.79 -0.54 7.91
CA THR A 195 17.55 -0.11 6.52
C THR A 195 17.69 1.40 6.38
N ASP A 196 18.04 1.88 5.18
CA ASP A 196 18.08 3.31 4.83
C ASP A 196 16.83 3.73 4.01
N ILE A 197 15.91 2.81 3.72
CA ILE A 197 14.70 3.05 2.95
C ILE A 197 13.72 3.97 3.69
N PHE A 198 13.00 4.84 2.96
CA PHE A 198 11.95 5.67 3.55
C PHE A 198 10.82 4.80 4.13
N LEU A 199 10.72 4.75 5.45
CA LEU A 199 9.82 3.86 6.19
C LEU A 199 8.48 4.52 6.49
N ILE A 200 7.38 3.92 6.01
CA ILE A 200 6.00 4.33 6.31
C ILE A 200 5.38 3.33 7.28
N GLY A 201 5.17 3.74 8.52
CA GLY A 201 4.53 2.91 9.53
C GLY A 201 3.00 2.92 9.43
N ASN A 202 2.37 1.78 9.64
CA ASN A 202 0.90 1.64 9.66
C ASN A 202 0.48 0.72 10.81
N ASN A 203 -0.67 0.88 11.26
CA ASN A 203 -1.49 0.10 12.18
C ASN A 203 -1.91 0.91 13.40
N ASN A 204 -3.19 0.80 13.74
CA ASN A 204 -3.83 1.29 14.94
C ASN A 204 -3.69 2.81 15.21
N ILE A 205 -3.35 3.62 14.22
CA ILE A 205 -3.27 5.09 14.33
C ILE A 205 -4.69 5.66 14.38
N LYS A 206 -5.05 6.32 15.49
CA LYS A 206 -6.39 6.85 15.78
C LYS A 206 -6.37 8.25 16.39
N SER A 207 -5.19 8.78 16.68
CA SER A 207 -4.96 10.10 17.30
C SER A 207 -3.64 10.70 16.81
N ILE A 208 -3.43 11.97 17.09
CA ILE A 208 -2.15 12.65 16.85
C ILE A 208 -1.02 11.99 17.65
N ASP A 209 -1.29 11.58 18.90
CA ASP A 209 -0.29 10.89 19.74
C ASP A 209 0.17 9.56 19.08
N ASP A 210 -0.75 8.81 18.45
CA ASP A 210 -0.37 7.59 17.72
C ASP A 210 0.52 7.91 16.51
N CYS A 211 0.31 9.07 15.84
CA CYS A 211 1.19 9.53 14.77
C CYS A 211 2.60 9.81 15.30
N TYR A 212 2.70 10.56 16.40
CA TYR A 212 4.00 10.83 17.03
C TYR A 212 4.69 9.53 17.49
N ASN A 213 3.96 8.62 18.12
CA ASN A 213 4.54 7.33 18.56
C ASN A 213 5.13 6.55 17.38
N MET A 214 4.50 6.60 16.20
CA MET A 214 5.01 5.93 15.00
C MET A 214 6.29 6.61 14.49
N LEU A 215 6.34 7.95 14.47
CA LEU A 215 7.51 8.73 14.08
C LEU A 215 8.65 8.58 15.08
N ASP A 216 8.36 8.62 16.38
CA ASP A 216 9.34 8.43 17.48
C ASP A 216 9.95 7.02 17.47
N ALA A 217 9.21 6.02 16.94
CA ALA A 217 9.73 4.68 16.70
C ALA A 217 10.68 4.59 15.49
N GLY A 218 10.90 5.68 14.75
CA GLY A 218 11.86 5.78 13.66
C GLY A 218 11.23 5.69 12.26
N ALA A 219 9.90 5.69 12.12
CA ALA A 219 9.29 5.82 10.80
C ALA A 219 9.43 7.24 10.24
N ASP A 220 9.70 7.38 8.93
CA ASP A 220 9.77 8.68 8.22
C ASP A 220 8.39 9.23 7.88
N GLY A 221 7.39 8.36 7.92
CA GLY A 221 6.00 8.69 7.69
C GLY A 221 5.06 7.66 8.29
N PHE A 222 3.77 7.94 8.20
CA PHE A 222 2.75 7.01 8.69
C PHE A 222 1.55 6.96 7.74
N SER A 223 0.77 5.89 7.85
CA SER A 223 -0.46 5.76 7.08
C SER A 223 -1.67 5.42 7.94
N ILE A 224 -2.83 5.95 7.56
CA ILE A 224 -4.10 5.80 8.28
C ILE A 224 -5.11 5.08 7.37
N ALA A 225 -5.79 4.07 7.92
CA ALA A 225 -6.86 3.34 7.24
C ALA A 225 -8.18 3.45 8.01
N ARG A 226 -8.37 2.60 9.01
CA ARG A 226 -9.66 2.42 9.70
C ARG A 226 -10.18 3.68 10.37
N ALA A 227 -9.30 4.57 10.87
CA ALA A 227 -9.71 5.80 11.53
C ALA A 227 -10.39 6.80 10.57
N CYS A 228 -10.13 6.68 9.26
CA CYS A 228 -10.75 7.53 8.23
C CYS A 228 -11.67 6.76 7.26
N ALA A 229 -11.97 5.47 7.52
CA ALA A 229 -12.69 4.60 6.58
C ALA A 229 -14.14 5.03 6.24
N ASN A 230 -14.71 5.97 6.99
CA ASN A 230 -16.00 6.60 6.70
C ASN A 230 -15.87 7.94 5.95
N GLY A 231 -14.66 8.32 5.53
CA GLY A 231 -14.36 9.61 4.88
C GLY A 231 -14.22 10.79 5.84
N ILE A 232 -14.09 10.52 7.13
CA ILE A 232 -13.90 11.53 8.19
C ILE A 232 -12.74 11.10 9.07
N LEU A 233 -11.84 12.03 9.38
CA LEU A 233 -10.79 11.85 10.39
C LEU A 233 -11.12 12.76 11.60
N ASN A 234 -11.03 12.22 12.82
CA ASN A 234 -11.40 12.94 14.04
C ASN A 234 -10.31 13.85 14.60
N PHE A 235 -9.22 14.03 13.87
CA PHE A 235 -8.10 14.92 14.18
C PHE A 235 -7.52 15.50 12.90
N ASP A 236 -6.80 16.61 13.03
CA ASP A 236 -6.24 17.38 11.89
C ASP A 236 -4.74 17.12 11.75
N LEU A 237 -4.32 16.58 10.61
CA LEU A 237 -2.90 16.32 10.32
C LEU A 237 -2.14 17.60 9.91
N ASN A 238 -2.83 18.69 9.64
CA ASN A 238 -2.17 19.99 9.41
C ASN A 238 -1.48 20.54 10.67
N GLU A 239 -1.73 19.93 11.84
CA GLU A 239 -1.05 20.25 13.09
C GLU A 239 0.33 19.57 13.24
N LEU A 240 0.67 18.61 12.32
CA LEU A 240 1.93 17.87 12.22
C LEU A 240 2.78 18.46 11.06
#